data_1e60408f17949f9285c2ed7a6bc27156
#
_entry.id   1e60408f17949f9285c2ed7a6bc27156
#
_cell.length_a   1.000
_cell.length_b   1.000
_cell.length_c   1.000
_cell.angle_alpha   90.00
_cell.angle_beta   90.00
_cell.angle_gamma   90.00
#
_symmetry.space_group_name_H-M   'P 1'
#
loop_
_entity.id
_entity.type
_entity.pdbx_description
1 polymer ?
#
loop_
_entity_poly.entity_id
_entity_poly.type
_entity_poly.pdbx_seq_one_letter_code
_entity_poly.pdbx_strand_id
1 'polypeptide(L)'
;DYTRMAVSSFGADYVFVDHVQRLAYLSNSGVDGATSTLTTLGSRMAQLAKELNIGVIFISQVNDDGRTKYAASLEEEAIICIKIERDVESEDEILQNTTEFIVDKNRPFAKLGKAGSVYYDPETTILSEEIPYERSDMAA
;
A
#
# COMPACT_ATOMS: atom_id res chain seq x y z
N ASP A 1 16.30 -5.87 17.54
CA ASP A 1 15.19 -6.01 16.59
C ASP A 1 13.96 -5.29 17.13
N TYR A 2 13.71 -4.07 16.62
CA TYR A 2 12.63 -3.18 17.09
C TYR A 2 11.24 -3.81 16.98
N THR A 3 10.99 -4.63 15.95
CA THR A 3 9.71 -5.35 15.77
C THR A 3 9.46 -6.32 16.92
N ARG A 4 10.44 -7.13 17.28
CA ARG A 4 10.32 -8.06 18.41
C ARG A 4 10.08 -7.32 19.72
N MET A 5 10.78 -6.22 19.93
CA MET A 5 10.60 -5.36 21.10
C MET A 5 9.19 -4.75 21.13
N ALA A 6 8.68 -4.24 19.99
CA ALA A 6 7.33 -3.67 19.91
C ALA A 6 6.25 -4.71 20.27
N VAL A 7 6.39 -5.94 19.76
CA VAL A 7 5.47 -7.03 20.07
C VAL A 7 5.57 -7.44 21.55
N SER A 8 6.80 -7.67 22.04
CA SER A 8 6.99 -8.19 23.42
C SER A 8 6.70 -7.17 24.50
N SER A 9 6.98 -5.87 24.25
CA SER A 9 6.85 -4.83 25.27
C SER A 9 5.53 -4.05 25.18
N PHE A 10 4.93 -3.96 24.01
CA PHE A 10 3.73 -3.14 23.79
C PHE A 10 2.54 -3.94 23.22
N GLY A 11 2.71 -5.23 22.93
CA GLY A 11 1.64 -6.07 22.37
C GLY A 11 1.22 -5.64 20.95
N ALA A 12 2.16 -5.20 20.12
CA ALA A 12 1.85 -4.74 18.78
C ALA A 12 1.36 -5.91 17.90
N ASP A 13 0.18 -5.78 17.30
CA ASP A 13 -0.41 -6.76 16.38
C ASP A 13 -0.03 -6.48 14.92
N TYR A 14 0.36 -5.25 14.60
CA TYR A 14 0.69 -4.81 13.24
C TYR A 14 1.95 -3.99 13.19
N VAL A 15 2.69 -4.13 12.10
CA VAL A 15 3.85 -3.31 11.75
C VAL A 15 3.65 -2.70 10.38
N PHE A 16 3.69 -1.37 10.30
CA PHE A 16 3.66 -0.63 9.05
C PHE A 16 5.06 -0.17 8.68
N VAL A 17 5.43 -0.35 7.42
CA VAL A 17 6.71 0.11 6.86
C VAL A 17 6.44 1.11 5.74
N ASP A 18 6.59 2.40 6.05
CA ASP A 18 6.36 3.52 5.12
C ASP A 18 7.68 4.25 4.84
N HIS A 19 8.17 4.20 3.64
CA HIS A 19 7.94 3.26 2.55
C HIS A 19 9.22 2.44 2.32
N VAL A 20 9.05 1.23 1.80
CA VAL A 20 10.13 0.23 1.77
C VAL A 20 11.37 0.68 0.99
N GLN A 21 11.23 1.50 -0.05
CA GLN A 21 12.34 2.00 -0.84
C GLN A 21 13.34 2.82 0.00
N ARG A 22 12.86 3.47 1.05
CA ARG A 22 13.71 4.25 1.95
C ARG A 22 14.71 3.36 2.71
N LEU A 23 14.31 2.14 3.04
CA LEU A 23 15.21 1.16 3.66
C LEU A 23 16.29 0.67 2.70
N ALA A 24 15.97 0.57 1.41
CA ALA A 24 16.95 0.20 0.38
C ALA A 24 18.01 1.28 0.18
N TYR A 25 17.64 2.56 0.19
CA TYR A 25 18.60 3.67 0.07
C TYR A 25 19.57 3.77 1.25
N LEU A 26 19.16 3.38 2.44
CA LEU A 26 20.02 3.39 3.63
C LEU A 26 21.13 2.32 3.58
N SER A 27 21.01 1.33 2.70
CA SER A 27 22.03 0.27 2.57
C SER A 27 23.27 0.64 1.76
N ASN A 28 23.36 1.87 1.22
CA ASN A 28 24.48 2.40 0.43
C ASN A 28 24.90 1.53 -0.79
N SER A 29 24.03 0.69 -1.27
CA SER A 29 24.29 -0.28 -2.34
C SER A 29 23.54 0.18 -3.59
N GLY A 30 24.13 0.56 -4.66
CA GLY A 30 23.48 1.00 -5.92
C GLY A 30 22.17 0.25 -6.27
N VAL A 31 21.63 0.41 -7.46
CA VAL A 31 20.32 -0.15 -7.87
C VAL A 31 20.20 -1.66 -7.62
N ASP A 32 21.23 -2.44 -7.93
CA ASP A 32 21.25 -3.90 -7.72
C ASP A 32 21.25 -4.26 -6.23
N GLY A 33 21.94 -3.46 -5.42
CA GLY A 33 21.94 -3.61 -3.97
C GLY A 33 20.59 -3.26 -3.33
N ALA A 34 19.85 -2.28 -3.88
CA ALA A 34 18.52 -1.93 -3.42
C ALA A 34 17.53 -3.11 -3.62
N THR A 35 17.52 -3.72 -4.80
CA THR A 35 16.69 -4.89 -5.10
C THR A 35 17.02 -6.06 -4.17
N SER A 36 18.29 -6.38 -3.99
CA SER A 36 18.73 -7.47 -3.09
C SER A 36 18.34 -7.19 -1.63
N THR A 37 18.47 -5.94 -1.18
CA THR A 37 18.06 -5.53 0.17
C THR A 37 16.57 -5.71 0.39
N LEU A 38 15.73 -5.27 -0.56
CA LEU A 38 14.28 -5.41 -0.47
C LEU A 38 13.83 -6.88 -0.52
N THR A 39 14.46 -7.70 -1.35
CA THR A 39 14.21 -9.15 -1.39
C THR A 39 14.49 -9.78 -0.03
N THR A 40 15.65 -9.49 0.54
CA THR A 40 16.03 -10.00 1.87
C THR A 40 15.09 -9.50 2.97
N LEU A 41 14.70 -8.23 2.91
CA LEU A 41 13.76 -7.63 3.85
C LEU A 41 12.40 -8.32 3.77
N GLY A 42 11.85 -8.50 2.57
CA GLY A 42 10.55 -9.15 2.36
C GLY A 42 10.50 -10.55 2.97
N SER A 43 11.46 -11.40 2.63
CA SER A 43 11.53 -12.76 3.17
C SER A 43 11.70 -12.79 4.70
N ARG A 44 12.53 -11.91 5.25
CA ARG A 44 12.72 -11.82 6.72
C ARG A 44 11.47 -11.32 7.43
N MET A 45 10.78 -10.34 6.88
CA MET A 45 9.55 -9.83 7.48
C MET A 45 8.40 -10.81 7.36
N ALA A 46 8.30 -11.56 6.25
CA ALA A 46 7.33 -12.64 6.11
C ALA A 46 7.56 -13.77 7.15
N GLN A 47 8.82 -14.11 7.40
CA GLN A 47 9.17 -15.06 8.45
C GLN A 47 8.82 -14.50 9.85
N LEU A 48 9.18 -13.26 10.12
CA LEU A 48 8.93 -12.60 11.40
C LEU A 48 7.43 -12.46 11.69
N ALA A 49 6.62 -12.14 10.68
CA ALA A 49 5.17 -12.10 10.79
C ALA A 49 4.58 -13.43 11.27
N LYS A 50 5.08 -14.55 10.72
CA LYS A 50 4.66 -15.91 11.13
C LYS A 50 5.15 -16.25 12.54
N GLU A 51 6.40 -15.95 12.86
CA GLU A 51 7.00 -16.26 14.18
C GLU A 51 6.30 -15.51 15.32
N LEU A 52 5.94 -14.25 15.10
CA LEU A 52 5.33 -13.39 16.11
C LEU A 52 3.81 -13.34 16.03
N ASN A 53 3.21 -13.97 15.03
CA ASN A 53 1.77 -13.94 14.75
C ASN A 53 1.22 -12.52 14.62
N ILE A 54 1.89 -11.68 13.80
CA ILE A 54 1.54 -10.27 13.55
C ILE A 54 1.26 -10.00 12.08
N GLY A 55 0.52 -8.94 11.79
CA GLY A 55 0.39 -8.39 10.45
C GLY A 55 1.58 -7.50 10.10
N VAL A 56 2.13 -7.64 8.89
CA VAL A 56 3.15 -6.72 8.36
C VAL A 56 2.62 -6.08 7.09
N ILE A 57 2.59 -4.77 7.06
CA ILE A 57 2.06 -3.96 5.96
C ILE A 57 3.19 -3.11 5.39
N PHE A 58 3.52 -3.35 4.13
CA PHE A 58 4.46 -2.55 3.38
C PHE A 58 3.74 -1.52 2.52
N ILE A 59 4.17 -0.27 2.60
CA ILE A 59 3.81 0.77 1.65
C ILE A 59 4.95 0.86 0.65
N SER A 60 4.64 0.77 -0.64
CA SER A 60 5.61 0.78 -1.72
C SER A 60 5.18 1.75 -2.81
N GLN A 61 6.10 2.58 -3.27
CA GLN A 61 5.89 3.42 -4.43
C GLN A 61 5.91 2.57 -5.70
N VAL A 62 5.05 2.90 -6.65
CA VAL A 62 5.04 2.33 -8.00
C VAL A 62 5.72 3.27 -8.99
N ASN A 63 6.16 2.73 -10.11
CA ASN A 63 6.62 3.50 -11.26
C ASN A 63 5.43 4.00 -12.08
N ASP A 64 5.67 4.83 -13.10
CA ASP A 64 4.65 5.33 -14.04
C ASP A 64 3.92 4.18 -14.77
N ASP A 65 4.56 3.02 -14.94
CA ASP A 65 3.97 1.78 -15.49
C ASP A 65 3.16 0.98 -14.45
N GLY A 66 2.93 1.53 -13.25
CA GLY A 66 2.19 0.88 -12.17
C GLY A 66 2.89 -0.32 -11.53
N ARG A 67 4.19 -0.53 -11.80
CA ARG A 67 4.99 -1.59 -11.20
C ARG A 67 5.72 -1.10 -9.95
N THR A 68 5.82 -1.97 -8.97
CA THR A 68 6.54 -1.68 -7.73
C THR A 68 8.01 -1.40 -8.01
N LYS A 69 8.46 -0.19 -7.68
CA LYS A 69 9.83 0.24 -7.91
C LYS A 69 10.80 -0.58 -7.05
N TYR A 70 11.66 -1.37 -7.69
CA TYR A 70 12.67 -2.24 -7.07
C TYR A 70 12.15 -3.34 -6.14
N ALA A 71 10.85 -3.61 -6.09
CA ALA A 71 10.26 -4.45 -5.05
C ALA A 71 9.34 -5.57 -5.56
N ALA A 72 9.55 -6.08 -6.79
CA ALA A 72 8.77 -7.21 -7.33
C ALA A 72 8.81 -8.42 -6.39
N SER A 73 9.94 -8.66 -5.71
CA SER A 73 10.07 -9.72 -4.70
C SER A 73 9.19 -9.52 -3.46
N LEU A 74 8.85 -8.28 -3.10
CA LEU A 74 7.89 -8.01 -2.01
C LEU A 74 6.48 -8.43 -2.42
N GLU A 75 6.09 -8.20 -3.67
CA GLU A 75 4.82 -8.66 -4.21
C GLU A 75 4.75 -10.19 -4.25
N GLU A 76 5.86 -10.86 -4.58
CA GLU A 76 5.94 -12.32 -4.56
C GLU A 76 5.72 -12.89 -3.15
N GLU A 77 6.32 -12.31 -2.13
CA GLU A 77 6.18 -12.72 -0.73
C GLU A 77 4.82 -12.34 -0.13
N ALA A 78 4.23 -11.24 -0.54
CA ALA A 78 2.97 -10.76 0.00
C ALA A 78 1.83 -11.76 -0.18
N ILE A 79 0.96 -11.84 0.81
CA ILE A 79 -0.27 -12.64 0.80
C ILE A 79 -1.38 -11.88 0.07
N ILE A 80 -1.45 -10.57 0.28
CA ILE A 80 -2.39 -9.65 -0.34
C ILE A 80 -1.59 -8.47 -0.91
N CYS A 81 -1.91 -8.05 -2.15
CA CYS A 81 -1.42 -6.82 -2.74
C CYS A 81 -2.62 -5.95 -3.11
N ILE A 82 -2.59 -4.71 -2.65
CA ILE A 82 -3.61 -3.71 -2.96
C ILE A 82 -2.92 -2.54 -3.65
N LYS A 83 -3.37 -2.21 -4.84
CA LYS A 83 -2.98 -1.02 -5.57
C LYS A 83 -3.90 0.13 -5.18
N ILE A 84 -3.34 1.30 -5.00
CA ILE A 84 -4.06 2.53 -4.67
C ILE A 84 -3.86 3.46 -5.85
N GLU A 85 -4.94 3.81 -6.55
CA GLU A 85 -4.92 4.63 -7.76
C GLU A 85 -5.79 5.87 -7.58
N ARG A 86 -5.31 6.99 -8.12
CA ARG A 86 -6.02 8.27 -8.12
C ARG A 86 -5.66 9.02 -9.40
N ASP A 87 -6.66 9.48 -10.14
CA ASP A 87 -6.47 10.30 -11.33
C ASP A 87 -6.39 11.78 -10.96
N VAL A 88 -5.18 12.21 -10.62
CA VAL A 88 -4.91 13.61 -10.21
C VAL A 88 -4.94 14.60 -11.37
N GLU A 89 -4.96 14.12 -12.62
CA GLU A 89 -5.01 14.95 -13.83
C GLU A 89 -6.43 15.05 -14.41
N SER A 90 -7.42 14.38 -13.79
CA SER A 90 -8.81 14.46 -14.22
C SER A 90 -9.33 15.89 -14.21
N GLU A 91 -10.11 16.27 -15.22
CA GLU A 91 -10.85 17.54 -15.26
C GLU A 91 -12.08 17.51 -14.32
N ASP A 92 -12.55 16.32 -13.95
CA ASP A 92 -13.62 16.10 -12.99
C ASP A 92 -13.04 16.12 -11.58
N GLU A 93 -13.42 17.13 -10.78
CA GLU A 93 -12.94 17.33 -9.41
C GLU A 93 -13.28 16.15 -8.48
N ILE A 94 -14.40 15.48 -8.70
CA ILE A 94 -14.81 14.32 -7.92
C ILE A 94 -13.85 13.16 -8.22
N LEU A 95 -13.59 12.87 -9.49
CA LEU A 95 -12.63 11.84 -9.89
C LEU A 95 -11.22 12.17 -9.44
N GLN A 96 -10.82 13.45 -9.59
CA GLN A 96 -9.52 13.94 -9.12
C GLN A 96 -9.31 13.72 -7.63
N ASN A 97 -10.35 13.75 -6.82
CA ASN A 97 -10.30 13.54 -5.38
C ASN A 97 -10.74 12.15 -4.92
N THR A 98 -11.07 11.26 -5.86
CA THR A 98 -11.45 9.87 -5.56
C THR A 98 -10.25 8.94 -5.72
N THR A 99 -9.99 8.15 -4.69
CA THR A 99 -8.94 7.13 -4.67
C THR A 99 -9.59 5.76 -4.76
N GLU A 100 -9.17 4.95 -5.74
CA GLU A 100 -9.64 3.57 -5.93
C GLU A 100 -8.67 2.57 -5.28
N PHE A 101 -9.23 1.51 -4.69
CA PHE A 101 -8.48 0.37 -4.17
C PHE A 101 -8.70 -0.83 -5.10
N ILE A 102 -7.61 -1.39 -5.60
CA ILE A 102 -7.64 -2.53 -6.53
C ILE A 102 -6.83 -3.67 -5.91
N VAL A 103 -7.47 -4.81 -5.73
CA VAL A 103 -6.80 -6.02 -5.23
C VAL A 103 -6.13 -6.74 -6.41
N ASP A 104 -4.79 -6.68 -6.47
CA ASP A 104 -4.00 -7.33 -7.50
C ASP A 104 -3.62 -8.77 -7.10
N LYS A 105 -3.55 -9.05 -5.80
CA LYS A 105 -3.24 -10.36 -5.26
C LYS A 105 -4.03 -10.63 -3.98
N ASN A 106 -4.59 -11.83 -3.89
CA ASN A 106 -5.33 -12.27 -2.71
C ASN A 106 -5.28 -13.80 -2.60
N ARG A 107 -4.22 -14.32 -2.01
CA ARG A 107 -4.02 -15.77 -1.88
C ARG A 107 -5.14 -16.47 -1.08
N PRO A 108 -5.64 -15.92 0.07
CA PRO A 108 -6.64 -16.62 0.87
C PRO A 108 -7.99 -16.78 0.17
N PHE A 109 -8.42 -15.78 -0.62
CA PHE A 109 -9.78 -15.73 -1.14
C PHE A 109 -9.87 -15.74 -2.65
N ALA A 110 -8.74 -15.62 -3.37
CA ALA A 110 -8.65 -15.56 -4.84
C ALA A 110 -9.57 -14.49 -5.50
N LYS A 111 -10.08 -13.52 -4.72
CA LYS A 111 -10.93 -12.44 -5.23
C LYS A 111 -10.06 -11.23 -5.57
N LEU A 112 -10.09 -10.84 -6.83
CA LEU A 112 -9.31 -9.75 -7.40
C LEU A 112 -10.22 -8.64 -7.95
N GLY A 113 -9.63 -7.48 -8.26
CA GLY A 113 -10.29 -6.33 -8.88
C GLY A 113 -10.64 -5.23 -7.89
N LYS A 114 -11.55 -4.34 -8.29
CA LYS A 114 -11.96 -3.19 -7.47
C LYS A 114 -12.53 -3.65 -6.14
N ALA A 115 -12.00 -3.07 -5.05
CA ALA A 115 -12.40 -3.38 -3.67
C ALA A 115 -13.18 -2.25 -3.01
N GLY A 116 -13.14 -1.06 -3.57
CA GLY A 116 -13.83 0.13 -3.10
C GLY A 116 -13.09 1.39 -3.48
N SER A 117 -13.63 2.53 -3.05
CA SER A 117 -13.03 3.83 -3.25
C SER A 117 -13.29 4.73 -2.05
N VAL A 118 -12.47 5.77 -1.89
CA VAL A 118 -12.66 6.82 -0.91
C VAL A 118 -12.52 8.17 -1.58
N TYR A 119 -13.36 9.12 -1.17
CA TYR A 119 -13.28 10.51 -1.59
C TYR A 119 -12.53 11.32 -0.53
N TYR A 120 -11.59 12.14 -0.97
CA TYR A 120 -10.91 13.13 -0.15
C TYR A 120 -11.58 14.48 -0.37
N ASP A 121 -12.19 15.03 0.65
CA ASP A 121 -12.75 16.37 0.64
C ASP A 121 -11.62 17.39 0.88
N PRO A 122 -11.26 18.22 -0.12
CA PRO A 122 -10.17 19.19 0.03
C PRO A 122 -10.49 20.33 0.98
N GLU A 123 -11.77 20.63 1.24
CA GLU A 123 -12.17 21.71 2.15
C GLU A 123 -12.08 21.28 3.62
N THR A 124 -12.54 20.07 3.92
CA THR A 124 -12.56 19.53 5.29
C THR A 124 -11.37 18.65 5.61
N THR A 125 -10.61 18.22 4.59
CA THR A 125 -9.50 17.24 4.69
C THR A 125 -9.92 15.87 5.24
N ILE A 126 -11.19 15.51 5.07
CA ILE A 126 -11.76 14.24 5.55
C ILE A 126 -11.81 13.24 4.38
N LEU A 127 -11.48 11.98 4.69
CA LEU A 127 -11.74 10.85 3.79
C LEU A 127 -13.12 10.27 4.09
N SER A 128 -13.91 10.02 3.03
CA SER A 128 -15.25 9.45 3.11
C SER A 128 -15.42 8.31 2.11
N GLU A 129 -16.16 7.28 2.48
CA GLU A 129 -16.64 6.26 1.53
C GLU A 129 -17.78 6.78 0.67
N GLU A 130 -18.45 7.87 1.09
CA GLU A 130 -19.50 8.53 0.33
C GLU A 130 -18.87 9.50 -0.68
N ILE A 131 -18.97 9.15 -1.97
CA ILE A 131 -18.51 10.00 -3.06
C ILE A 131 -19.62 11.01 -3.37
N PRO A 132 -19.33 12.33 -3.40
CA PRO A 132 -20.31 13.33 -3.79
C PRO A 132 -20.76 13.06 -5.24
N TYR A 133 -22.07 12.92 -5.44
CA TYR A 133 -22.65 12.97 -6.80
C TYR A 133 -22.88 14.42 -7.17
N GLU A 134 -22.49 14.82 -8.38
CA GLU A 134 -22.95 16.08 -8.91
C GLU A 134 -24.50 16.12 -8.89
N ARG A 135 -25.05 17.11 -8.20
CA ARG A 135 -26.50 17.36 -8.19
C ARG A 135 -26.95 18.00 -9.52
N SER A 136 -26.44 17.54 -10.66
CA SER A 136 -26.79 18.14 -11.96
C SER A 136 -28.14 17.67 -12.55
N ASP A 137 -28.78 16.65 -11.97
CA ASP A 137 -30.00 16.07 -12.55
C ASP A 137 -31.29 16.31 -11.76
N MET A 138 -31.30 17.24 -10.82
CA MET A 138 -32.53 17.59 -10.08
C MET A 138 -33.05 19.02 -10.36
N ALA A 139 -32.76 19.58 -11.53
CA ALA A 139 -33.33 20.83 -11.99
C ALA A 139 -33.87 20.67 -13.43
N ALA A 140 -34.96 19.95 -13.58
CA ALA A 140 -35.83 19.96 -14.77
C ALA A 140 -37.30 19.78 -14.34
#